data_c114827ca08521719b421a130651c0e2
#
_entry.id   c114827ca08521719b421a130651c0e2
#
_cell.length_a   1.000
_cell.length_b   1.000
_cell.length_c   1.000
_cell.angle_alpha   90.00
_cell.angle_beta   90.00
_cell.angle_gamma   90.00
#
_symmetry.space_group_name_H-M   'P 1'
#
loop_
_entity.id
_entity.type
_entity.pdbx_description
1 polymer ?
#
loop_
_entity_poly.entity_id
_entity_poly.type
_entity_poly.pdbx_seq_one_letter_code
_entity_poly.pdbx_strand_id
1 'polypeptide(L)'
;MNIVLGRLDRAETGKYIAAHMAYAGAGKEIFTSGAEDEIHKISSGIPRVINRVCERTLMYACQQQKRLADEHMVRFVADHEMLGGAG
;
A
#
# COMPACT_ATOMS: atom_id res chain seq x y z
N MET A 1 17.17 -0.21 -16.79
CA MET A 1 16.98 0.16 -16.40
C MET A 1 16.91 0.89 -15.86
N ASN A 2 16.86 1.43 -15.50
CA ASN A 2 16.77 2.18 -14.97
C ASN A 2 16.47 2.48 -14.12
N ILE A 3 16.32 2.51 -13.57
CA ILE A 3 16.19 2.78 -12.88
C ILE A 3 15.88 3.56 -12.40
N VAL A 4 15.35 3.90 -12.39
CA VAL A 4 15.04 4.74 -12.11
C VAL A 4 14.77 5.00 -11.15
N LEU A 5 15.26 5.13 -10.70
CA LEU A 5 15.13 5.58 -9.76
C LEU A 5 14.23 5.25 -8.85
N GLY A 6 13.75 4.23 -8.63
CA GLY A 6 12.93 3.89 -7.57
C GLY A 6 11.45 4.00 -7.77
N ARG A 7 11.02 4.36 -8.94
CA ARG A 7 9.61 4.41 -9.22
C ARG A 7 9.15 3.11 -9.87
N LEU A 8 8.10 2.54 -9.32
CA LEU A 8 7.55 1.29 -9.81
C LEU A 8 6.28 1.55 -10.60
N ASP A 9 6.05 0.76 -11.65
CA ASP A 9 4.78 0.86 -12.35
C ASP A 9 3.72 0.08 -11.57
N ARG A 10 2.51 0.01 -12.13
CA ARG A 10 1.41 -0.65 -11.41
C ARG A 10 1.69 -2.12 -11.16
N ALA A 11 2.19 -2.82 -12.15
CA ALA A 11 2.47 -4.24 -12.01
C ALA A 11 3.59 -4.48 -11.01
N GLU A 12 4.63 -3.67 -11.08
CA GLU A 12 5.74 -3.78 -10.16
C GLU A 12 5.30 -3.45 -8.74
N THR A 13 4.41 -2.48 -8.60
CA THR A 13 3.89 -2.11 -7.29
C THR A 13 3.17 -3.29 -6.67
N GLY A 14 2.36 -4.01 -7.44
CA GLY A 14 1.67 -5.17 -6.93
C GLY A 14 2.63 -6.24 -6.44
N LYS A 15 3.68 -6.50 -7.22
CA LYS A 15 4.69 -7.47 -6.82
C LYS A 15 5.44 -7.04 -5.58
N TYR A 16 5.73 -5.77 -5.50
CA TYR A 16 6.45 -5.22 -4.35
C TYR A 16 5.61 -5.37 -3.08
N ILE A 17 4.32 -5.05 -3.18
CA ILE A 17 3.43 -5.18 -2.05
C ILE A 17 3.35 -6.63 -1.59
N ALA A 18 3.21 -7.56 -2.55
CA ALA A 18 3.12 -8.98 -2.22
C ALA A 18 4.38 -9.45 -1.50
N ALA A 19 5.53 -9.05 -1.99
CA ALA A 19 6.80 -9.44 -1.39
C ALA A 19 6.94 -8.85 0.00
N HIS A 20 6.53 -7.61 0.17
CA HIS A 20 6.62 -6.94 1.45
C HIS A 20 5.72 -7.60 2.49
N MET A 21 4.52 -7.97 2.07
CA MET A 21 3.58 -8.62 2.98
C MET A 21 4.06 -10.02 3.36
N ALA A 22 4.63 -10.74 2.40
CA ALA A 22 5.16 -12.05 2.66
C ALA A 22 6.32 -11.98 3.66
N TYR A 23 7.17 -10.99 3.47
CA TYR A 23 8.29 -10.79 4.38
C TYR A 23 7.81 -10.46 5.78
N ALA A 24 6.73 -9.71 5.88
CA ALA A 24 6.18 -9.34 7.17
C ALA A 24 5.38 -10.46 7.83
N GLY A 25 5.25 -11.59 7.15
CA GLY A 25 4.56 -12.73 7.71
C GLY A 25 3.07 -12.76 7.44
N ALA A 26 2.57 -11.82 6.66
CA ALA A 26 1.16 -11.79 6.34
C ALA A 26 0.77 -12.96 5.44
N GLY A 27 1.62 -13.27 4.49
CA GLY A 27 1.53 -14.49 3.73
C GLY A 27 0.48 -14.57 2.65
N LYS A 28 -0.68 -14.09 2.87
CA LYS A 28 -1.77 -14.19 1.92
C LYS A 28 -2.04 -12.85 1.29
N GLU A 29 -2.93 -12.87 0.32
CA GLU A 29 -3.39 -11.62 -0.25
C GLU A 29 -4.12 -10.82 0.80
N ILE A 30 -3.57 -9.68 1.13
CA ILE A 30 -4.15 -8.77 2.10
C ILE A 30 -4.86 -7.64 1.38
N PHE A 31 -4.27 -7.18 0.28
CA PHE A 31 -4.79 -6.06 -0.47
C PHE A 31 -5.52 -6.52 -1.70
N THR A 32 -6.70 -5.93 -1.95
CA THR A 32 -7.42 -6.20 -3.18
C THR A 32 -6.72 -5.52 -4.35
N SER A 33 -7.10 -5.91 -5.55
CA SER A 33 -6.56 -5.29 -6.75
C SER A 33 -6.82 -3.78 -6.75
N GLY A 34 -8.01 -3.39 -6.33
CA GLY A 34 -8.34 -1.98 -6.23
C GLY A 34 -7.49 -1.25 -5.22
N ALA A 35 -7.18 -1.93 -4.11
CA ALA A 35 -6.30 -1.34 -3.11
C ALA A 35 -4.92 -1.12 -3.67
N GLU A 36 -4.41 -2.07 -4.44
CA GLU A 36 -3.09 -1.93 -5.06
C GLU A 36 -3.06 -0.78 -6.04
N ASP A 37 -4.13 -0.63 -6.81
CA ASP A 37 -4.25 0.50 -7.72
C ASP A 37 -4.16 1.82 -6.98
N GLU A 38 -4.89 1.91 -5.91
CA GLU A 38 -4.93 3.12 -5.12
C GLU A 38 -3.58 3.42 -4.48
N ILE A 39 -2.93 2.38 -3.98
CA ILE A 39 -1.60 2.53 -3.39
C ILE A 39 -0.63 3.05 -4.45
N HIS A 40 -0.71 2.51 -5.65
CA HIS A 40 0.16 2.97 -6.72
C HIS A 40 -0.08 4.44 -7.05
N LYS A 41 -1.34 4.83 -7.14
CA LYS A 41 -1.68 6.21 -7.41
C LYS A 41 -1.15 7.16 -6.35
N ILE A 42 -1.39 6.81 -5.11
CA ILE A 42 -1.00 7.67 -3.98
C ILE A 42 0.51 7.78 -3.88
N SER A 43 1.20 6.68 -4.07
CA SER A 43 2.64 6.62 -3.89
C SER A 43 3.41 7.09 -5.10
N SER A 44 2.75 7.15 -6.26
CA SER A 44 3.40 7.40 -7.53
C SER A 44 4.50 6.39 -7.80
N GLY A 45 4.36 5.19 -7.25
CA GLY A 45 5.32 4.13 -7.44
C GLY A 45 6.60 4.27 -6.62
N ILE A 46 6.62 5.16 -5.65
CA ILE A 46 7.79 5.35 -4.80
C ILE A 46 7.77 4.32 -3.68
N PRO A 47 8.76 3.41 -3.63
CA PRO A 47 8.72 2.29 -2.67
C PRO A 47 8.58 2.72 -1.22
N ARG A 48 9.24 3.79 -0.82
CA ARG A 48 9.15 4.26 0.55
C ARG A 48 7.73 4.64 0.91
N VAL A 49 7.03 5.29 -0.01
CA VAL A 49 5.65 5.69 0.22
C VAL A 49 4.74 4.47 0.18
N ILE A 50 5.03 3.54 -0.74
CA ILE A 50 4.26 2.30 -0.81
C ILE A 50 4.31 1.57 0.53
N ASN A 51 5.50 1.43 1.10
CA ASN A 51 5.67 0.78 2.39
C ASN A 51 4.83 1.45 3.45
N ARG A 52 4.89 2.77 3.50
CA ARG A 52 4.17 3.52 4.52
C ARG A 52 2.67 3.35 4.38
N VAL A 53 2.17 3.47 3.17
CA VAL A 53 0.72 3.33 2.94
C VAL A 53 0.28 1.92 3.30
N CYS A 54 1.05 0.92 2.89
CA CYS A 54 0.72 -0.47 3.17
C CYS A 54 0.66 -0.73 4.67
N GLU A 55 1.66 -0.26 5.40
CA GLU A 55 1.73 -0.50 6.83
C GLU A 55 0.57 0.16 7.55
N ARG A 56 0.27 1.39 7.17
CA ARG A 56 -0.83 2.10 7.81
C ARG A 56 -2.18 1.47 7.47
N THR A 57 -2.35 1.05 6.23
CA THR A 57 -3.59 0.42 5.82
C THR A 57 -3.76 -0.93 6.51
N LEU A 58 -2.68 -1.67 6.63
CA LEU A 58 -2.73 -2.96 7.31
C LEU A 58 -3.13 -2.78 8.77
N MET A 59 -2.56 -1.79 9.41
CA MET A 59 -2.89 -1.46 10.79
C MET A 59 -4.36 -1.10 10.92
N TYR A 60 -4.86 -0.29 10.00
CA TYR A 60 -6.25 0.11 10.01
C TYR A 60 -7.16 -1.09 9.80
N ALA A 61 -6.81 -1.97 8.85
CA ALA A 61 -7.59 -3.17 8.61
C ALA A 61 -7.64 -4.05 9.84
N CYS A 62 -6.53 -4.15 10.52
CA CYS A 62 -6.44 -4.94 11.73
C CYS A 62 -7.35 -4.38 12.82
N GLN A 63 -7.35 -3.07 12.97
CA GLN A 63 -8.22 -2.42 13.96
C GLN A 63 -9.69 -2.62 13.63
N GLN A 64 -10.01 -2.66 12.34
CA GLN A 64 -11.39 -2.87 11.90
C GLN A 64 -11.74 -4.35 11.81
N GLN A 65 -10.79 -5.22 12.14
CA GLN A 65 -10.99 -6.66 12.09
C GLN A 65 -11.38 -7.13 10.71
N LYS A 66 -10.71 -6.57 9.70
CA LYS A 66 -10.93 -6.92 8.32
C LYS A 66 -9.79 -7.79 7.84
N ARG A 67 -10.11 -8.77 7.01
CA ARG A 67 -9.10 -9.64 6.43
C ARG A 67 -8.46 -9.04 5.20
N LEU A 68 -9.25 -8.27 4.47
CA LEU A 68 -8.76 -7.67 3.23
C LEU A 68 -8.85 -6.16 3.34
N ALA A 69 -7.87 -5.50 2.76
CA ALA A 69 -7.87 -4.06 2.66
C ALA A 69 -8.25 -3.69 1.23
N ASP A 70 -9.27 -2.88 1.08
CA ASP A 70 -9.73 -2.47 -0.22
C ASP A 70 -9.34 -1.01 -0.50
N GLU A 71 -9.74 -0.51 -1.66
CA GLU A 71 -9.34 0.83 -2.06
C GLU A 71 -9.92 1.90 -1.15
N HIS A 72 -11.07 1.64 -0.57
CA HIS A 72 -11.68 2.64 0.33
C HIS A 72 -10.83 2.81 1.57
N MET A 73 -10.31 1.71 2.08
CA MET A 73 -9.47 1.75 3.27
C MET A 73 -8.15 2.43 2.97
N VAL A 74 -7.58 2.17 1.80
CA VAL A 74 -6.34 2.82 1.40
C VAL A 74 -6.57 4.32 1.29
N ARG A 75 -7.67 4.70 0.69
CA ARG A 75 -7.98 6.12 0.50
C ARG A 75 -8.19 6.81 1.84
N PHE A 76 -8.90 6.13 2.74
CA PHE A 76 -9.13 6.67 4.07
C PHE A 76 -7.82 6.91 4.80
N VAL A 77 -6.94 5.93 4.75
CA VAL A 77 -5.64 6.04 5.42
C VAL A 77 -4.82 7.17 4.82
N ALA A 78 -4.81 7.27 3.48
CA ALA A 78 -4.06 8.32 2.82
C ALA A 78 -4.56 9.70 3.24
N ASP A 79 -5.87 9.86 3.28
CA ASP A 79 -6.45 11.15 3.63
C ASP A 79 -6.19 11.51 5.09
N HIS A 80 -6.29 10.55 5.98
CA HIS A 80 -6.29 10.83 7.41
C HIS A 80 -4.93 10.65 8.06
N GLU A 81 -4.09 9.78 7.49
CA GLU A 81 -2.82 9.48 8.12
C GLU A 81 -1.63 9.97 7.34
N MET A 82 -1.78 10.08 6.02
CA MET A 82 -0.66 10.47 5.20
C MET A 82 -0.74 11.93 4.82
N LEU A 83 -1.86 12.31 4.25
CA LEU A 83 -2.02 13.70 3.78
C LEU A 83 -2.38 14.63 4.91
N GLY A 84 -3.38 14.24 5.67
CA GLY A 84 -3.81 15.08 6.78
C GLY A 84 -2.74 15.24 7.81
N GLY A 85 -2.02 14.16 8.05
CA GLY A 85 -0.98 14.17 9.06
C GLY A 85 0.20 15.03 8.69
N ALA A 86 0.36 15.27 7.41
CA ALA A 86 1.48 16.06 6.94
C ALA A 86 1.37 17.50 7.38
N GLY A 87 0.17 17.91 7.64
CA GLY A 87 -0.05 19.27 8.07
C GLY A 87 0.61 19.58 9.37
#